data_57a1e525ffb229f13e59fbba37def74e
#
_entry.id   57a1e525ffb229f13e59fbba37def74e
#
_cell.length_a   1.000
_cell.length_b   1.000
_cell.length_c   1.000
_cell.angle_alpha   90.00
_cell.angle_beta   90.00
_cell.angle_gamma   90.00
#
_symmetry.space_group_name_H-M   'P 1'
#
loop_
_entity.id
_entity.type
_entity.pdbx_description
1 polymer ?
#
loop_
_entity_poly.entity_id
_entity_poly.type
_entity_poly.pdbx_seq_one_letter_code
_entity_poly.pdbx_strand_id
1 'polypeptide(L)'
;MSRIFITGSADGLGQMAAKLLVADGHQVVLHARNEQRARDAKSAMPKAEAVVVGDLMTIAATKEVASKVNELGDFDAIIHNAAVGYQEPRRIDTADNLPHVFAVNSLAPFILTALVKRPKRLVYLSSVLHRDGDRKSVV
;
A
#
# COMPACT_ATOMS: atom_id res chain seq x y z
N MET A 1 -6.54 -6.37 20.64
CA MET A 1 -6.58 -5.27 19.65
C MET A 1 -5.20 -5.02 19.08
N SER A 2 -5.11 -4.91 17.78
CA SER A 2 -3.87 -4.62 17.07
C SER A 2 -3.99 -3.31 16.29
N ARG A 3 -2.87 -2.66 16.03
CA ARG A 3 -2.77 -1.47 15.20
C ARG A 3 -2.15 -1.85 13.86
N ILE A 4 -2.87 -1.61 12.77
CA ILE A 4 -2.55 -2.17 11.45
C ILE A 4 -2.52 -1.07 10.40
N PHE A 5 -1.45 -1.03 9.60
CA PHE A 5 -1.34 -0.18 8.42
C PHE A 5 -1.54 -1.01 7.15
N ILE A 6 -2.35 -0.52 6.21
CA ILE A 6 -2.66 -1.23 4.96
C ILE A 6 -2.41 -0.30 3.78
N THR A 7 -1.48 -0.66 2.89
CA THR A 7 -1.29 0.09 1.65
C THR A 7 -2.40 -0.19 0.64
N GLY A 8 -2.77 0.82 -0.16
CA GLY A 8 -3.82 0.67 -1.17
C GLY A 8 -5.20 0.35 -0.58
N SER A 9 -5.54 0.95 0.56
CA SER A 9 -6.76 0.64 1.31
C SER A 9 -7.90 1.65 1.12
N ALA A 10 -7.77 2.56 0.15
CA ALA A 10 -8.83 3.51 -0.18
C ALA A 10 -10.00 2.86 -0.93
N ASP A 11 -9.78 1.74 -1.56
CA ASP A 11 -10.78 0.98 -2.32
C ASP A 11 -10.46 -0.52 -2.37
N GLY A 12 -11.28 -1.30 -3.06
CA GLY A 12 -11.05 -2.71 -3.37
C GLY A 12 -10.80 -3.61 -2.17
N LEU A 13 -9.92 -4.59 -2.35
CA LEU A 13 -9.60 -5.59 -1.33
C LEU A 13 -8.99 -4.99 -0.06
N GLY A 14 -8.14 -3.96 -0.21
CA GLY A 14 -7.54 -3.27 0.93
C GLY A 14 -8.59 -2.58 1.80
N GLN A 15 -9.58 -1.95 1.18
CA GLN A 15 -10.71 -1.35 1.91
C GLN A 15 -11.57 -2.41 2.59
N MET A 16 -11.85 -3.52 1.92
CA MET A 16 -12.62 -4.62 2.51
C MET A 16 -11.92 -5.20 3.74
N ALA A 17 -10.62 -5.47 3.63
CA ALA A 17 -9.81 -5.93 4.76
C ALA A 17 -9.83 -4.94 5.92
N ALA A 18 -9.67 -3.66 5.63
CA ALA A 18 -9.72 -2.60 6.64
C ALA A 18 -11.06 -2.56 7.37
N LYS A 19 -12.18 -2.67 6.64
CA LYS A 19 -13.52 -2.72 7.23
C LYS A 19 -13.71 -3.90 8.19
N LEU A 20 -13.25 -5.08 7.79
CA LEU A 20 -13.32 -6.27 8.64
C LEU A 20 -12.49 -6.10 9.91
N LEU A 21 -11.26 -5.61 9.79
CA LEU A 21 -10.38 -5.39 10.94
C LEU A 21 -10.93 -4.34 11.90
N VAL A 22 -11.52 -3.25 11.39
CA VAL A 22 -12.19 -2.25 12.23
C VAL A 22 -13.41 -2.85 12.92
N ALA A 23 -14.20 -3.69 12.23
CA ALA A 23 -15.34 -4.37 12.82
C ALA A 23 -14.92 -5.32 13.96
N ASP A 24 -13.75 -5.96 13.83
CA ASP A 24 -13.16 -6.82 14.85
C ASP A 24 -12.48 -6.05 16.00
N GLY A 25 -12.56 -4.72 16.00
CA GLY A 25 -12.05 -3.88 17.07
C GLY A 25 -10.58 -3.49 16.95
N HIS A 26 -9.96 -3.67 15.79
CA HIS A 26 -8.59 -3.23 15.53
C HIS A 26 -8.53 -1.75 15.13
N GLN A 27 -7.40 -1.11 15.42
CA GLN A 27 -7.09 0.22 14.90
C GLN A 27 -6.44 0.09 13.52
N VAL A 28 -7.01 0.77 12.53
CA VAL A 28 -6.52 0.68 11.15
C VAL A 28 -6.14 2.06 10.64
N VAL A 29 -4.92 2.16 10.13
CA VAL A 29 -4.46 3.30 9.33
C VAL A 29 -4.54 2.92 7.87
N LEU A 30 -5.24 3.76 7.10
CA LEU A 30 -5.43 3.59 5.67
C LEU A 30 -4.31 4.27 4.89
N HIS A 31 -4.18 3.90 3.62
CA HIS A 31 -3.31 4.58 2.66
C HIS A 31 -4.09 4.89 1.38
N ALA A 32 -3.93 6.10 0.90
CA ALA A 32 -4.48 6.56 -0.37
C ALA A 32 -3.39 7.25 -1.20
N ARG A 33 -3.46 7.14 -2.53
CA ARG A 33 -2.44 7.71 -3.41
C ARG A 33 -2.53 9.24 -3.57
N ASN A 34 -3.68 9.85 -3.25
CA ASN A 34 -3.88 11.29 -3.31
C ASN A 34 -4.92 11.76 -2.30
N GLU A 35 -5.02 13.08 -2.12
CA GLU A 35 -5.89 13.70 -1.13
C GLU A 35 -7.38 13.44 -1.38
N GLN A 36 -7.82 13.41 -2.64
CA GLN A 36 -9.23 13.14 -2.94
C GLN A 36 -9.61 11.74 -2.50
N ARG A 37 -8.79 10.74 -2.85
CA ARG A 37 -9.01 9.36 -2.41
C ARG A 37 -8.93 9.19 -0.89
N ALA A 38 -8.10 9.98 -0.24
CA ALA A 38 -8.03 9.98 1.23
C ALA A 38 -9.31 10.48 1.87
N ARG A 39 -9.88 11.57 1.35
CA ARG A 39 -11.18 12.08 1.82
C ARG A 39 -12.30 11.04 1.62
N ASP A 40 -12.34 10.43 0.44
CA ASP A 40 -13.34 9.40 0.12
C ASP A 40 -13.19 8.18 1.04
N ALA A 41 -11.95 7.74 1.27
CA ALA A 41 -11.67 6.62 2.19
C ALA A 41 -12.07 6.94 3.63
N LYS A 42 -11.78 8.14 4.11
CA LYS A 42 -12.14 8.55 5.47
C LYS A 42 -13.66 8.67 5.63
N SER A 43 -14.37 9.16 4.61
CA SER A 43 -15.82 9.20 4.59
C SER A 43 -16.45 7.81 4.59
N ALA A 44 -15.86 6.88 3.83
CA ALA A 44 -16.32 5.49 3.77
C ALA A 44 -16.01 4.72 5.06
N MET A 45 -15.00 5.15 5.82
CA MET A 45 -14.56 4.49 7.05
C MET A 45 -14.19 5.51 8.13
N PRO A 46 -15.21 6.17 8.73
CA PRO A 46 -14.97 7.20 9.76
C PRO A 46 -14.20 6.69 10.98
N LYS A 47 -14.30 5.39 11.28
CA LYS A 47 -13.62 4.74 12.42
C LYS A 47 -12.15 4.43 12.16
N ALA A 48 -11.66 4.59 10.93
CA ALA A 48 -10.23 4.46 10.67
C ALA A 48 -9.47 5.53 11.47
N GLU A 49 -8.32 5.16 12.01
CA GLU A 49 -7.49 6.04 12.83
C GLU A 49 -7.00 7.25 12.04
N ALA A 50 -6.44 6.98 10.86
CA ALA A 50 -5.88 7.98 9.96
C ALA A 50 -5.84 7.48 8.53
N VAL A 51 -5.55 8.38 7.59
CA VAL A 51 -5.22 8.03 6.21
C VAL A 51 -3.87 8.67 5.87
N VAL A 52 -2.90 7.86 5.49
CA VAL A 52 -1.61 8.32 4.98
C VAL A 52 -1.73 8.52 3.47
N VAL A 53 -1.30 9.68 2.98
CA VAL A 53 -1.38 10.03 1.57
C VAL A 53 0.00 10.02 0.93
N GLY A 54 0.11 9.38 -0.21
CA GLY A 54 1.30 9.41 -1.05
C GLY A 54 1.23 8.39 -2.18
N ASP A 55 1.74 8.78 -3.35
CA ASP A 55 1.77 7.92 -4.52
C ASP A 55 2.98 6.99 -4.46
N LEU A 56 2.75 5.68 -4.54
CA LEU A 56 3.81 4.68 -4.49
C LEU A 56 4.53 4.47 -5.84
N MET A 57 4.21 5.27 -6.85
CA MET A 57 4.85 5.20 -8.17
C MET A 57 6.28 5.75 -8.19
N THR A 58 6.65 6.60 -7.23
CA THR A 58 7.99 7.19 -7.16
C THR A 58 8.70 6.83 -5.87
N ILE A 59 10.03 6.76 -5.94
CA ILE A 59 10.89 6.50 -4.79
C ILE A 59 10.72 7.59 -3.74
N ALA A 60 10.72 8.86 -4.16
CA ALA A 60 10.57 10.00 -3.25
C ALA A 60 9.24 9.97 -2.49
N ALA A 61 8.12 9.77 -3.20
CA ALA A 61 6.80 9.72 -2.56
C ALA A 61 6.66 8.50 -1.63
N THR A 62 7.23 7.36 -2.00
CA THR A 62 7.24 6.16 -1.15
C THR A 62 8.03 6.38 0.14
N LYS A 63 9.17 7.06 0.07
CA LYS A 63 9.94 7.45 1.27
C LYS A 63 9.15 8.39 2.17
N GLU A 64 8.41 9.33 1.62
CA GLU A 64 7.54 10.21 2.38
C GLU A 64 6.42 9.43 3.08
N VAL A 65 5.82 8.46 2.41
CA VAL A 65 4.83 7.56 3.04
C VAL A 65 5.45 6.85 4.23
N ALA A 66 6.65 6.29 4.09
CA ALA A 66 7.36 5.64 5.19
C ALA A 66 7.59 6.59 6.38
N SER A 67 7.98 7.84 6.10
CA SER A 67 8.18 8.87 7.13
C SER A 67 6.87 9.17 7.88
N LYS A 68 5.78 9.39 7.15
CA LYS A 68 4.46 9.65 7.73
C LYS A 68 3.97 8.48 8.59
N VAL A 69 4.18 7.25 8.14
CA VAL A 69 3.84 6.04 8.90
C VAL A 69 4.64 5.99 10.21
N ASN A 70 5.94 6.28 10.16
CA ASN A 70 6.80 6.31 11.34
C ASN A 70 6.41 7.41 12.34
N GLU A 71 5.94 8.56 11.86
CA GLU A 71 5.43 9.65 12.71
C GLU A 71 4.19 9.23 13.49
N LEU A 72 3.38 8.33 12.96
CA LEU A 72 2.21 7.78 13.65
C LEU A 72 2.58 6.81 14.77
N GLY A 73 3.83 6.35 14.83
CA GLY A 73 4.32 5.43 15.85
C GLY A 73 4.38 3.98 15.40
N ASP A 74 4.32 3.06 16.35
CA ASP A 74 4.52 1.63 16.08
C ASP A 74 3.23 0.94 15.62
N PHE A 75 3.41 -0.06 14.76
CA PHE A 75 2.33 -0.92 14.27
C PHE A 75 2.55 -2.38 14.66
N ASP A 76 1.47 -3.09 14.94
CA ASP A 76 1.52 -4.55 15.15
C ASP A 76 1.65 -5.28 13.82
N ALA A 77 1.00 -4.78 12.77
CA ALA A 77 1.09 -5.38 11.44
C ALA A 77 1.09 -4.32 10.33
N ILE A 78 1.75 -4.65 9.22
CA ILE A 78 1.67 -3.90 7.97
C ILE A 78 1.27 -4.88 6.88
N ILE A 79 0.22 -4.50 6.12
CA ILE A 79 -0.27 -5.27 4.97
C ILE A 79 0.09 -4.51 3.69
N HIS A 80 1.02 -5.07 2.93
CA HIS A 80 1.39 -4.56 1.61
C HIS A 80 0.40 -5.08 0.57
N ASN A 81 -0.67 -4.31 0.34
CA ASN A 81 -1.77 -4.66 -0.55
C ASN A 81 -1.78 -3.84 -1.84
N ALA A 82 -1.18 -2.65 -1.86
CA ALA A 82 -1.18 -1.79 -3.05
C ALA A 82 -0.59 -2.52 -4.26
N ALA A 83 -1.30 -2.50 -5.38
CA ALA A 83 -0.87 -3.11 -6.63
C ALA A 83 -1.54 -2.42 -7.82
N VAL A 84 -0.88 -2.45 -8.96
CA VAL A 84 -1.34 -1.92 -10.25
C VAL A 84 -0.99 -2.90 -11.37
N GLY A 85 -1.51 -2.68 -12.59
CA GLY A 85 -1.03 -3.33 -13.79
C GLY A 85 -1.76 -4.59 -14.21
N TYR A 86 -2.98 -4.81 -13.73
CA TYR A 86 -3.78 -5.93 -14.22
C TYR A 86 -4.33 -5.62 -15.61
N GLN A 87 -3.89 -6.41 -16.61
CA GLN A 87 -4.34 -6.32 -18.03
C GLN A 87 -4.11 -4.95 -18.67
N GLU A 88 -3.04 -4.27 -18.32
CA GLU A 88 -2.68 -3.01 -18.98
C GLU A 88 -2.14 -3.27 -20.40
N PRO A 89 -2.63 -2.50 -21.40
CA PRO A 89 -2.27 -2.76 -22.81
C PRO A 89 -0.84 -2.33 -23.17
N ARG A 90 -0.17 -1.54 -22.31
CA ARG A 90 1.17 -1.02 -22.55
C ARG A 90 1.90 -0.67 -21.27
N ARG A 91 3.24 -0.60 -21.37
CA ARG A 91 4.10 -0.13 -20.29
C ARG A 91 3.82 1.35 -19.98
N ILE A 92 3.71 1.67 -18.70
CA ILE A 92 3.66 3.04 -18.17
C ILE A 92 4.91 3.24 -17.33
N ASP A 93 5.71 4.27 -17.65
CA ASP A 93 6.91 4.61 -16.91
C ASP A 93 6.61 5.67 -15.84
N THR A 94 7.29 5.54 -14.70
CA THR A 94 7.24 6.51 -13.60
C THR A 94 8.24 7.64 -13.82
N ALA A 95 8.19 8.67 -12.97
CA ALA A 95 9.17 9.76 -12.96
C ALA A 95 10.61 9.27 -12.73
N ASP A 96 10.80 8.09 -12.13
CA ASP A 96 12.10 7.45 -11.93
C ASP A 96 12.54 6.58 -13.11
N ASN A 97 11.84 6.65 -14.26
CA ASN A 97 12.06 5.83 -15.44
C ASN A 97 11.94 4.32 -15.20
N LEU A 98 11.08 3.93 -14.28
CA LEU A 98 10.78 2.54 -13.97
C LEU A 98 9.38 2.16 -14.45
N PRO A 99 9.14 0.90 -14.85
CA PRO A 99 7.77 0.46 -15.09
C PRO A 99 6.94 0.64 -13.81
N HIS A 100 5.77 1.25 -13.93
CA HIS A 100 4.95 1.54 -12.73
C HIS A 100 4.52 0.25 -12.01
N VAL A 101 4.34 -0.85 -12.75
CA VAL A 101 4.05 -2.18 -12.16
C VAL A 101 5.19 -2.61 -11.23
N PHE A 102 6.44 -2.48 -11.67
CA PHE A 102 7.60 -2.76 -10.82
C PHE A 102 7.68 -1.80 -9.64
N ALA A 103 7.51 -0.50 -9.89
CA ALA A 103 7.62 0.53 -8.86
C ALA A 103 6.61 0.32 -7.73
N VAL A 104 5.34 0.08 -8.05
CA VAL A 104 4.28 -0.05 -7.06
C VAL A 104 4.24 -1.45 -6.44
N ASN A 105 4.40 -2.51 -7.24
CA ASN A 105 4.16 -3.88 -6.78
C ASN A 105 5.39 -4.52 -6.11
N SER A 106 6.59 -4.05 -6.42
CA SER A 106 7.84 -4.64 -5.92
C SER A 106 8.70 -3.65 -5.17
N LEU A 107 9.04 -2.52 -5.78
CA LEU A 107 9.96 -1.54 -5.20
C LEU A 107 9.35 -0.83 -3.98
N ALA A 108 8.10 -0.40 -4.05
CA ALA A 108 7.44 0.28 -2.94
C ALA A 108 7.34 -0.60 -1.68
N PRO A 109 6.89 -1.85 -1.74
CA PRO A 109 6.93 -2.75 -0.58
C PRO A 109 8.34 -2.95 -0.02
N PHE A 110 9.36 -3.01 -0.87
CA PHE A 110 10.76 -3.09 -0.45
C PHE A 110 11.19 -1.84 0.32
N ILE A 111 10.93 -0.65 -0.21
CA ILE A 111 11.29 0.61 0.44
C ILE A 111 10.56 0.75 1.77
N LEU A 112 9.26 0.49 1.80
CA LEU A 112 8.47 0.56 3.03
C LEU A 112 8.96 -0.42 4.08
N THR A 113 9.28 -1.66 3.68
CA THR A 113 9.85 -2.66 4.60
C THR A 113 11.20 -2.20 5.18
N ALA A 114 12.03 -1.56 4.36
CA ALA A 114 13.34 -1.09 4.78
C ALA A 114 13.29 0.14 5.71
N LEU A 115 12.32 1.04 5.51
CA LEU A 115 12.30 2.36 6.16
C LEU A 115 11.27 2.49 7.28
N VAL A 116 10.16 1.74 7.24
CA VAL A 116 9.19 1.77 8.32
C VAL A 116 9.71 0.97 9.51
N LYS A 117 9.48 1.46 10.72
CA LYS A 117 9.79 0.73 11.96
C LYS A 117 9.20 -0.67 11.89
N ARG A 118 10.03 -1.67 12.19
CA ARG A 118 9.65 -3.07 12.05
C ARG A 118 8.41 -3.43 12.89
N PRO A 119 7.31 -3.84 12.26
CA PRO A 119 6.13 -4.33 12.97
C PRO A 119 6.36 -5.77 13.47
N LYS A 120 5.46 -6.26 14.29
CA LYS A 120 5.47 -7.68 14.70
C LYS A 120 5.17 -8.62 13.55
N ARG A 121 4.37 -8.18 12.55
CA ARG A 121 3.97 -8.97 11.39
C ARG A 121 3.99 -8.15 10.11
N LEU A 122 4.55 -8.74 9.07
CA LEU A 122 4.50 -8.23 7.69
C LEU A 122 3.68 -9.20 6.84
N VAL A 123 2.76 -8.65 6.05
CA VAL A 123 1.92 -9.40 5.11
C VAL A 123 2.15 -8.83 3.72
N TYR A 124 2.56 -9.69 2.78
CA TYR A 124 2.74 -9.35 1.38
C TYR A 124 1.73 -10.13 0.55
N LEU A 125 0.91 -9.41 -0.21
CA LEU A 125 -0.03 -10.07 -1.11
C LEU A 125 0.71 -10.59 -2.35
N SER A 126 0.29 -11.75 -2.80
CA SER A 126 0.78 -12.39 -4.02
C SER A 126 -0.40 -12.91 -4.84
N SER A 127 -0.13 -13.41 -6.04
CA SER A 127 -1.13 -13.97 -6.95
C SER A 127 -0.59 -15.22 -7.63
N VAL A 128 -1.47 -16.13 -8.00
CA VAL A 128 -1.12 -17.29 -8.84
C VAL A 128 -0.58 -16.87 -10.21
N LEU A 129 -0.88 -15.64 -10.64
CA LEU A 129 -0.40 -15.09 -11.91
C LEU A 129 1.12 -14.98 -11.99
N HIS A 130 1.83 -14.98 -10.85
CA HIS A 130 3.29 -14.97 -10.85
C HIS A 130 3.90 -16.22 -11.50
N ARG A 131 3.14 -17.33 -11.57
CA ARG A 131 3.60 -18.58 -12.19
C ARG A 131 3.69 -18.46 -13.70
N ASP A 132 2.88 -17.59 -14.30
CA ASP A 132 2.81 -17.37 -15.75
C ASP A 132 3.69 -16.19 -16.20
N GLY A 133 4.34 -15.51 -15.26
CA GLY A 133 5.24 -14.39 -15.52
C GLY A 133 6.56 -14.85 -16.13
N ASP A 134 6.95 -14.22 -17.24
CA ASP A 134 8.26 -14.39 -17.83
C ASP A 134 9.20 -13.28 -17.34
N ARG A 135 10.44 -13.65 -16.96
CA ARG A 135 11.48 -12.67 -16.60
C ARG A 135 11.77 -11.66 -17.69
N LYS A 136 11.48 -11.99 -18.93
CA LYS A 136 11.67 -11.12 -20.11
C LYS A 136 10.56 -10.09 -20.29
N SER A 137 9.39 -10.31 -19.72
CA SER A 137 8.24 -9.40 -19.82
C SER A 137 8.24 -8.27 -18.79
N VAL A 138 9.23 -8.24 -17.93
CA VAL A 138 9.39 -7.20 -16.89
C VAL A 138 10.26 -6.03 -17.38
N VAL A 139 10.77 -6.12 -18.59
CA VAL A 139 11.66 -5.11 -19.18
C VAL A 139 10.88 -4.18 -20.10
#